data_bc4dfa7743c62a1baeec9bebed21344b
#
_entry.id   bc4dfa7743c62a1baeec9bebed21344b
#
_cell.length_a   1.000
_cell.length_b   1.000
_cell.length_c   1.000
_cell.angle_alpha   90.00
_cell.angle_beta   90.00
_cell.angle_gamma   90.00
#
_symmetry.space_group_name_H-M   'P 1'
#
loop_
_entity.id
_entity.type
_entity.pdbx_description
1 polymer ?
#
loop_
_entity_poly.entity_id
_entity_poly.type
_entity_poly.pdbx_seq_one_letter_code
_entity_poly.pdbx_strand_id
1 'polypeptide(L)'
;KMGDRKRGLGFDQLITINPPKNSKHDFYVKFFNSDGSEADMCMNGVRSIGVFLWEAGLAAMKPLLLGTKSKPVLVMPSSGKKVKVLLDFPAREKIPMSEAKFLEKCGLKKYEFINAGNRHLVIETKKVFSYDLDELSIKLRKRKFFRDVNISLFAKHSKNLDLRTNEAGAGETLSCGSASVATASF
;
A
#
# COMPACT_ATOMS: atom_id res chain seq x y z
N LYS A 1 -18.54 9.66 8.52
CA LYS A 1 -18.72 11.12 8.69
C LYS A 1 -17.49 11.80 9.30
N MET A 2 -16.71 11.13 10.17
CA MET A 2 -15.49 11.73 10.78
C MET A 2 -14.41 12.04 9.74
N GLY A 3 -14.22 11.21 8.71
CA GLY A 3 -13.25 11.44 7.63
C GLY A 3 -13.63 12.53 6.63
N ASP A 4 -14.87 13.00 6.65
CA ASP A 4 -15.35 14.03 5.73
C ASP A 4 -14.64 15.37 5.99
N ARG A 5 -13.96 15.91 4.96
CA ARG A 5 -13.18 17.15 5.06
C ARG A 5 -14.03 18.41 5.23
N LYS A 6 -15.33 18.33 4.93
CA LYS A 6 -16.27 19.47 5.07
C LYS A 6 -17.11 19.41 6.34
N ARG A 7 -17.38 18.21 6.85
CA ARG A 7 -18.35 18.00 7.95
C ARG A 7 -17.77 17.20 9.12
N GLY A 8 -16.51 16.79 9.06
CA GLY A 8 -15.81 16.00 10.07
C GLY A 8 -14.43 16.56 10.37
N LEU A 9 -13.56 15.72 10.94
CA LEU A 9 -12.16 16.06 11.19
C LEU A 9 -11.34 16.12 9.89
N GLY A 10 -11.76 15.40 8.87
CA GLY A 10 -11.12 15.41 7.56
C GLY A 10 -9.77 14.68 7.55
N PHE A 11 -9.78 13.37 7.30
CA PHE A 11 -8.58 12.56 7.20
C PHE A 11 -8.69 11.55 6.05
N ASP A 12 -7.57 11.10 5.54
CA ASP A 12 -7.51 10.01 4.56
C ASP A 12 -7.63 8.65 5.28
N GLN A 13 -6.95 8.53 6.43
CA GLN A 13 -7.03 7.34 7.28
C GLN A 13 -7.06 7.70 8.75
N LEU A 14 -7.87 6.96 9.52
CA LEU A 14 -7.83 6.90 10.97
C LEU A 14 -7.06 5.66 11.40
N ILE A 15 -6.13 5.82 12.31
CA ILE A 15 -5.34 4.72 12.84
C ILE A 15 -5.61 4.57 14.33
N THR A 16 -5.95 3.36 14.78
CA THR A 16 -6.10 3.07 16.20
C THR A 16 -4.96 2.19 16.69
N ILE A 17 -4.41 2.55 17.84
CA ILE A 17 -3.37 1.79 18.53
C ILE A 17 -4.03 1.11 19.74
N ASN A 18 -3.89 -0.19 19.81
CA ASN A 18 -4.55 -1.02 20.78
C ASN A 18 -3.55 -1.91 21.53
N PRO A 19 -3.87 -2.42 22.70
CA PRO A 19 -3.08 -3.46 23.35
C PRO A 19 -2.83 -4.64 22.39
N PRO A 20 -1.68 -5.32 22.48
CA PRO A 20 -1.37 -6.42 21.61
C PRO A 20 -2.34 -7.60 21.78
N LYS A 21 -2.78 -8.18 20.67
CA LYS A 21 -3.59 -9.41 20.68
C LYS A 21 -2.76 -10.68 20.92
N ASN A 22 -1.44 -10.56 20.78
CA ASN A 22 -0.48 -11.63 20.94
C ASN A 22 0.71 -11.09 21.74
N SER A 23 1.18 -11.84 22.73
CA SER A 23 2.30 -11.46 23.60
C SER A 23 3.62 -11.21 22.86
N LYS A 24 3.73 -11.65 21.61
CA LYS A 24 4.90 -11.37 20.75
C LYS A 24 4.87 -9.98 20.11
N HIS A 25 3.71 -9.29 20.10
CA HIS A 25 3.55 -7.98 19.53
C HIS A 25 3.66 -6.90 20.61
N ASP A 26 4.22 -5.74 20.27
CA ASP A 26 4.24 -4.59 21.19
C ASP A 26 2.87 -3.88 21.21
N PHE A 27 2.23 -3.75 20.04
CA PHE A 27 0.90 -3.13 19.88
C PHE A 27 0.11 -3.85 18.79
N TYR A 28 -1.24 -3.66 18.80
CA TYR A 28 -2.10 -4.03 17.70
C TYR A 28 -2.69 -2.79 17.05
N VAL A 29 -2.57 -2.68 15.72
CA VAL A 29 -2.93 -1.48 14.96
C VAL A 29 -4.02 -1.78 13.95
N LYS A 30 -5.01 -0.87 13.86
CA LYS A 30 -6.03 -0.93 12.82
C LYS A 30 -6.01 0.34 11.99
N PHE A 31 -6.28 0.20 10.72
CA PHE A 31 -6.36 1.27 9.74
C PHE A 31 -7.78 1.35 9.20
N PHE A 32 -8.38 2.54 9.25
CA PHE A 32 -9.72 2.79 8.73
C PHE A 32 -9.64 3.88 7.67
N ASN A 33 -10.19 3.61 6.50
CA ASN A 33 -10.32 4.61 5.45
C ASN A 33 -11.33 5.69 5.85
N SER A 34 -11.36 6.81 5.14
CA SER A 34 -12.28 7.93 5.41
C SER A 34 -13.76 7.54 5.30
N ASP A 35 -14.09 6.48 4.55
CA ASP A 35 -15.43 5.90 4.44
C ASP A 35 -15.83 4.98 5.59
N GLY A 36 -14.88 4.66 6.49
CA GLY A 36 -15.06 3.77 7.64
C GLY A 36 -14.72 2.30 7.38
N SER A 37 -14.36 1.93 6.17
CA SER A 37 -13.89 0.58 5.86
C SER A 37 -12.52 0.31 6.51
N GLU A 38 -12.31 -0.91 7.02
CA GLU A 38 -11.03 -1.30 7.61
C GLU A 38 -10.06 -1.77 6.51
N ALA A 39 -8.95 -1.08 6.36
CA ALA A 39 -7.85 -1.48 5.49
C ALA A 39 -6.96 -2.54 6.16
N ASP A 40 -6.39 -3.44 5.36
CA ASP A 40 -5.54 -4.52 5.87
C ASP A 40 -4.22 -4.01 6.45
N MET A 41 -3.60 -3.04 5.77
CA MET A 41 -2.35 -2.40 6.16
C MET A 41 -2.16 -1.08 5.39
N CYS A 42 -1.48 -0.12 6.02
CA CYS A 42 -0.99 1.08 5.37
C CYS A 42 0.47 1.32 5.73
N MET A 43 1.37 1.25 4.77
CA MET A 43 2.80 1.40 4.98
C MET A 43 3.18 2.79 5.53
N ASN A 44 2.53 3.83 5.02
CA ASN A 44 2.73 5.20 5.50
C ASN A 44 2.24 5.32 6.95
N GLY A 45 1.06 4.76 7.25
CA GLY A 45 0.51 4.71 8.60
C GLY A 45 1.41 3.96 9.58
N VAL A 46 1.95 2.81 9.19
CA VAL A 46 2.91 2.05 10.02
C VAL A 46 4.12 2.89 10.41
N ARG A 47 4.70 3.65 9.47
CA ARG A 47 5.82 4.55 9.77
C ARG A 47 5.42 5.68 10.71
N SER A 48 4.26 6.29 10.47
CA SER A 48 3.74 7.37 11.32
C SER A 48 3.49 6.89 12.75
N ILE A 49 2.97 5.67 12.94
CA ILE A 49 2.77 5.07 14.26
C ILE A 49 4.10 4.88 14.98
N GLY A 50 5.12 4.36 14.30
CA GLY A 50 6.44 4.21 14.91
C GLY A 50 6.95 5.54 15.48
N VAL A 51 6.94 6.60 14.66
CA VAL A 51 7.33 7.95 15.11
C VAL A 51 6.48 8.41 16.29
N PHE A 52 5.15 8.30 16.17
CA PHE A 52 4.23 8.73 17.23
C PHE A 52 4.50 8.02 18.56
N LEU A 53 4.66 6.69 18.56
CA LEU A 53 4.89 5.92 19.78
C LEU A 53 6.20 6.31 20.48
N TRP A 54 7.26 6.56 19.71
CA TRP A 54 8.55 6.96 20.24
C TRP A 54 8.54 8.41 20.73
N GLU A 55 8.02 9.35 19.95
CA GLU A 55 8.00 10.78 20.31
C GLU A 55 7.03 11.08 21.45
N ALA A 56 5.91 10.36 21.54
CA ALA A 56 4.98 10.48 22.66
C ALA A 56 5.44 9.76 23.94
N GLY A 57 6.58 9.07 23.93
CA GLY A 57 7.09 8.31 25.08
C GLY A 57 6.26 7.07 25.43
N LEU A 58 5.40 6.62 24.52
CA LEU A 58 4.56 5.41 24.71
C LEU A 58 5.35 4.12 24.48
N ALA A 59 6.47 4.20 23.81
CA ALA A 59 7.43 3.11 23.63
C ALA A 59 8.87 3.63 23.66
N ALA A 60 9.79 2.80 24.14
CA ALA A 60 11.22 3.09 24.04
C ALA A 60 11.67 3.19 22.58
N MET A 61 12.73 3.96 22.29
CA MET A 61 13.32 4.13 20.95
C MET A 61 14.04 2.84 20.50
N LYS A 62 13.28 1.80 20.22
CA LYS A 62 13.74 0.47 19.80
C LYS A 62 12.82 -0.08 18.70
N PRO A 63 13.20 -1.16 18.01
CA PRO A 63 12.29 -1.86 17.10
C PRO A 63 10.98 -2.26 17.79
N LEU A 64 9.86 -2.07 17.09
CA LEU A 64 8.51 -2.42 17.57
C LEU A 64 7.87 -3.39 16.57
N LEU A 65 7.35 -4.49 17.07
CA LEU A 65 6.57 -5.45 16.29
C LEU A 65 5.07 -5.11 16.42
N LEU A 66 4.52 -4.54 15.36
CA LEU A 66 3.12 -4.15 15.30
C LEU A 66 2.28 -5.27 14.71
N GLY A 67 1.28 -5.77 15.44
CA GLY A 67 0.25 -6.63 14.87
C GLY A 67 -0.70 -5.81 14.01
N THR A 68 -1.06 -6.30 12.83
CA THR A 68 -2.07 -5.71 11.94
C THR A 68 -3.12 -6.74 11.57
N LYS A 69 -4.13 -6.35 10.80
CA LYS A 69 -5.14 -7.28 10.31
C LYS A 69 -4.56 -8.33 9.35
N SER A 70 -3.57 -7.95 8.52
CA SER A 70 -2.94 -8.87 7.56
C SER A 70 -1.80 -9.65 8.18
N LYS A 71 -0.70 -8.98 8.52
CA LYS A 71 0.54 -9.57 9.02
C LYS A 71 1.22 -8.66 10.03
N PRO A 72 2.01 -9.20 10.98
CA PRO A 72 2.86 -8.38 11.83
C PRO A 72 3.89 -7.61 10.99
N VAL A 73 4.21 -6.40 11.42
CA VAL A 73 5.15 -5.51 10.74
C VAL A 73 6.17 -5.00 11.75
N LEU A 74 7.45 -5.17 11.44
CA LEU A 74 8.54 -4.64 12.25
C LEU A 74 8.87 -3.21 11.82
N VAL A 75 8.76 -2.28 12.77
CA VAL A 75 9.11 -0.87 12.60
C VAL A 75 10.36 -0.57 13.40
N MET A 76 11.33 0.07 12.79
CA MET A 76 12.62 0.35 13.43
C MET A 76 12.96 1.83 13.29
N PRO A 77 13.45 2.47 14.36
CA PRO A 77 14.02 3.81 14.26
C PRO A 77 15.29 3.78 13.41
N SER A 78 15.54 4.85 12.68
CA SER A 78 16.72 5.03 11.85
C SER A 78 17.26 6.45 12.01
N SER A 79 18.48 6.73 11.57
CA SER A 79 19.10 8.04 11.68
C SER A 79 18.27 9.13 10.97
N GLY A 80 18.30 10.36 11.51
CA GLY A 80 17.68 11.54 10.88
C GLY A 80 16.17 11.50 10.79
N LYS A 81 15.48 11.04 11.83
CA LYS A 81 14.01 10.91 11.90
C LYS A 81 13.42 9.97 10.83
N LYS A 82 14.25 9.13 10.24
CA LYS A 82 13.78 8.12 9.29
C LYS A 82 13.28 6.88 10.03
N VAL A 83 12.35 6.18 9.39
CA VAL A 83 11.77 4.93 9.89
C VAL A 83 12.01 3.84 8.85
N LYS A 84 12.54 2.72 9.30
CA LYS A 84 12.61 1.50 8.49
C LYS A 84 11.43 0.62 8.83
N VAL A 85 10.81 0.05 7.81
CA VAL A 85 9.77 -0.97 7.95
C VAL A 85 10.29 -2.24 7.30
N LEU A 86 10.30 -3.33 8.04
CA LEU A 86 10.65 -4.64 7.50
C LEU A 86 9.36 -5.38 7.14
N LEU A 87 9.28 -5.79 5.91
CA LEU A 87 8.18 -6.60 5.36
C LEU A 87 8.69 -7.98 4.97
N ASP A 88 7.76 -8.92 4.89
CA ASP A 88 8.02 -10.17 4.18
C ASP A 88 8.33 -9.89 2.72
N PHE A 89 9.07 -10.79 2.09
CA PHE A 89 9.35 -10.69 0.66
C PHE A 89 8.04 -10.71 -0.13
N PRO A 90 7.85 -9.82 -1.11
CA PRO A 90 6.63 -9.81 -1.93
C PRO A 90 6.44 -11.11 -2.69
N ALA A 91 5.21 -11.61 -2.71
CA ALA A 91 4.87 -12.84 -3.40
C ALA A 91 4.28 -12.54 -4.78
N ARG A 92 4.79 -13.21 -5.82
CA ARG A 92 4.17 -13.20 -7.15
C ARG A 92 2.96 -14.14 -7.15
N GLU A 93 1.83 -13.65 -7.61
CA GLU A 93 0.60 -14.42 -7.73
C GLU A 93 0.26 -14.67 -9.20
N LYS A 94 -0.31 -15.82 -9.50
CA LYS A 94 -0.75 -16.15 -10.87
C LYS A 94 -1.99 -15.37 -11.23
N ILE A 95 -2.00 -14.79 -12.43
CA ILE A 95 -3.18 -14.18 -13.03
C ILE A 95 -3.95 -15.28 -13.79
N PRO A 96 -5.28 -15.41 -13.57
CA PRO A 96 -6.10 -16.34 -14.37
C PRO A 96 -5.99 -16.02 -15.87
N MET A 97 -6.01 -17.07 -16.71
CA MET A 97 -5.85 -16.93 -18.17
C MET A 97 -6.87 -15.96 -18.79
N SER A 98 -8.11 -15.94 -18.29
CA SER A 98 -9.14 -15.01 -18.75
C SER A 98 -8.80 -13.56 -18.48
N GLU A 99 -8.15 -13.30 -17.32
CA GLU A 99 -7.73 -11.96 -16.92
C GLU A 99 -6.46 -11.52 -17.66
N ALA A 100 -5.52 -12.44 -17.89
CA ALA A 100 -4.34 -12.18 -18.70
C ALA A 100 -4.73 -11.77 -20.13
N LYS A 101 -5.64 -12.54 -20.80
CA LYS A 101 -6.17 -12.17 -22.11
C LYS A 101 -6.89 -10.82 -22.11
N PHE A 102 -7.54 -10.46 -21.01
CA PHE A 102 -8.18 -9.15 -20.88
C PHE A 102 -7.14 -8.03 -20.78
N LEU A 103 -6.07 -8.20 -20.00
CA LEU A 103 -4.98 -7.24 -19.94
C LEU A 103 -4.32 -7.03 -21.30
N GLU A 104 -4.07 -8.10 -22.06
CA GLU A 104 -3.54 -8.04 -23.43
C GLU A 104 -4.45 -7.24 -24.37
N LYS A 105 -5.78 -7.46 -24.30
CA LYS A 105 -6.76 -6.67 -25.05
C LYS A 105 -6.78 -5.19 -24.65
N CYS A 106 -6.35 -4.86 -23.43
CA CYS A 106 -6.14 -3.48 -22.99
C CYS A 106 -4.79 -2.91 -23.46
N GLY A 107 -4.00 -3.65 -24.24
CA GLY A 107 -2.68 -3.24 -24.73
C GLY A 107 -1.57 -3.39 -23.73
N LEU A 108 -1.80 -4.05 -22.60
CA LEU A 108 -0.82 -4.26 -21.54
C LEU A 108 -0.01 -5.54 -21.86
N LYS A 109 1.33 -5.39 -22.00
CA LYS A 109 2.20 -6.49 -22.45
C LYS A 109 3.17 -6.96 -21.38
N LYS A 110 3.59 -6.07 -20.49
CA LYS A 110 4.55 -6.34 -19.42
C LYS A 110 3.91 -6.00 -18.09
N TYR A 111 3.50 -7.02 -17.36
CA TYR A 111 2.84 -6.85 -16.07
C TYR A 111 3.08 -8.07 -15.17
N GLU A 112 3.07 -7.83 -13.87
CA GLU A 112 3.07 -8.86 -12.84
C GLU A 112 2.00 -8.57 -11.78
N PHE A 113 1.55 -9.62 -11.12
CA PHE A 113 0.62 -9.55 -10.02
C PHE A 113 1.37 -9.90 -8.73
N ILE A 114 1.54 -8.91 -7.86
CA ILE A 114 2.44 -8.97 -6.72
C ILE A 114 1.70 -8.63 -5.44
N ASN A 115 1.85 -9.47 -4.42
CA ASN A 115 1.33 -9.23 -3.09
C ASN A 115 2.45 -8.75 -2.16
N ALA A 116 2.41 -7.48 -1.81
CA ALA A 116 3.35 -6.81 -0.90
C ALA A 116 2.66 -6.42 0.43
N GLY A 117 1.79 -7.30 0.94
CA GLY A 117 0.90 -7.04 2.07
C GLY A 117 -0.52 -6.68 1.63
N ASN A 118 -0.65 -6.08 0.47
CA ASN A 118 -1.86 -5.94 -0.35
C ASN A 118 -1.53 -6.23 -1.81
N ARG A 119 -2.55 -6.43 -2.62
CA ARG A 119 -2.40 -6.92 -4.00
C ARG A 119 -2.15 -5.78 -4.97
N HIS A 120 -1.16 -5.94 -5.83
CA HIS A 120 -0.75 -4.98 -6.84
C HIS A 120 -0.72 -5.62 -8.23
N LEU A 121 -1.31 -4.96 -9.23
CA LEU A 121 -1.00 -5.17 -10.63
C LEU A 121 0.06 -4.13 -11.01
N VAL A 122 1.29 -4.57 -11.25
CA VAL A 122 2.42 -3.73 -11.60
C VAL A 122 2.66 -3.84 -13.10
N ILE A 123 2.67 -2.71 -13.81
CA ILE A 123 2.72 -2.64 -15.27
C ILE A 123 3.91 -1.80 -15.71
N GLU A 124 4.85 -2.41 -16.46
CA GLU A 124 5.95 -1.67 -17.06
C GLU A 124 5.51 -0.93 -18.32
N THR A 125 5.74 0.37 -18.38
CA THR A 125 5.44 1.22 -19.54
C THR A 125 6.38 2.41 -19.63
N LYS A 126 6.77 2.80 -20.85
CA LYS A 126 7.53 4.04 -21.06
C LYS A 126 6.70 5.32 -20.91
N LYS A 127 5.37 5.18 -20.88
CA LYS A 127 4.42 6.31 -20.86
C LYS A 127 3.81 6.53 -19.47
N VAL A 128 4.62 6.44 -18.39
CA VAL A 128 4.11 6.52 -17.00
C VAL A 128 3.28 7.76 -16.78
N PHE A 129 3.76 8.93 -17.18
CA PHE A 129 3.11 10.22 -16.91
C PHE A 129 2.07 10.65 -17.95
N SER A 130 2.08 10.08 -19.15
CA SER A 130 1.11 10.39 -20.19
C SER A 130 -0.04 9.38 -20.30
N TYR A 131 -0.02 8.33 -19.48
CA TYR A 131 -1.09 7.33 -19.44
C TYR A 131 -2.22 7.80 -18.51
N ASP A 132 -3.47 7.65 -18.96
CA ASP A 132 -4.61 7.86 -18.08
C ASP A 132 -4.76 6.65 -17.14
N LEU A 133 -4.15 6.78 -15.95
CA LEU A 133 -4.15 5.72 -14.94
C LEU A 133 -5.51 5.55 -14.29
N ASP A 134 -6.29 6.62 -14.15
CA ASP A 134 -7.62 6.56 -13.56
C ASP A 134 -8.59 5.82 -14.49
N GLU A 135 -8.60 6.15 -15.80
CA GLU A 135 -9.42 5.46 -16.79
C GLU A 135 -9.06 3.96 -16.85
N LEU A 136 -7.77 3.64 -16.90
CA LEU A 136 -7.28 2.26 -16.85
C LEU A 136 -7.80 1.53 -15.61
N SER A 137 -7.65 2.16 -14.45
CA SER A 137 -8.04 1.57 -13.16
C SER A 137 -9.54 1.32 -13.07
N ILE A 138 -10.37 2.28 -13.52
CA ILE A 138 -11.82 2.12 -13.61
C ILE A 138 -12.17 0.95 -14.53
N LYS A 139 -11.53 0.86 -15.71
CA LYS A 139 -11.76 -0.23 -16.67
C LYS A 139 -11.41 -1.60 -16.10
N LEU A 140 -10.26 -1.73 -15.44
CA LEU A 140 -9.81 -2.99 -14.85
C LEU A 140 -10.71 -3.43 -13.69
N ARG A 141 -11.10 -2.51 -12.80
CA ARG A 141 -11.91 -2.79 -11.61
C ARG A 141 -13.36 -3.18 -11.92
N LYS A 142 -13.85 -3.02 -13.15
CA LYS A 142 -15.12 -3.62 -13.61
C LYS A 142 -15.08 -5.14 -13.54
N ARG A 143 -13.91 -5.75 -13.56
CA ARG A 143 -13.73 -7.18 -13.36
C ARG A 143 -13.51 -7.50 -11.88
N LYS A 144 -14.23 -8.50 -11.36
CA LYS A 144 -14.19 -8.90 -9.96
C LYS A 144 -12.76 -9.16 -9.45
N PHE A 145 -11.90 -9.75 -10.29
CA PHE A 145 -10.53 -10.09 -9.95
C PHE A 145 -9.68 -8.86 -9.58
N PHE A 146 -9.91 -7.71 -10.24
CA PHE A 146 -9.14 -6.49 -10.03
C PHE A 146 -9.82 -5.46 -9.12
N ARG A 147 -10.98 -5.77 -8.53
CA ARG A 147 -11.79 -4.81 -7.77
C ARG A 147 -11.00 -4.15 -6.63
N ASP A 148 -10.30 -4.95 -5.85
CA ASP A 148 -9.56 -4.53 -4.66
C ASP A 148 -8.04 -4.54 -4.89
N VAL A 149 -7.61 -4.32 -6.14
CA VAL A 149 -6.20 -4.34 -6.55
C VAL A 149 -5.70 -2.93 -6.77
N ASN A 150 -4.53 -2.64 -6.22
CA ASN A 150 -3.78 -1.42 -6.52
C ASN A 150 -3.14 -1.57 -7.91
N ILE A 151 -3.28 -0.56 -8.75
CA ILE A 151 -2.79 -0.59 -10.14
C ILE A 151 -1.64 0.41 -10.26
N SER A 152 -0.48 -0.07 -10.65
CA SER A 152 0.75 0.71 -10.71
C SER A 152 1.33 0.71 -12.12
N LEU A 153 1.70 1.88 -12.62
CA LEU A 153 2.50 2.06 -13.81
C LEU A 153 3.91 2.46 -13.43
N PHE A 154 4.91 1.85 -14.04
CA PHE A 154 6.30 2.22 -13.79
C PHE A 154 7.17 2.17 -15.05
N ALA A 155 8.26 2.94 -15.00
CA ALA A 155 9.37 2.87 -15.95
C ALA A 155 10.70 2.75 -15.22
N LYS A 156 11.61 1.94 -15.77
CA LYS A 156 12.97 1.81 -15.25
C LYS A 156 13.90 2.81 -15.93
N HIS A 157 14.69 3.49 -15.12
CA HIS A 157 15.85 4.28 -15.54
C HIS A 157 17.11 3.68 -14.93
N SER A 158 18.29 4.19 -15.30
CA SER A 158 19.56 3.60 -14.85
C SER A 158 19.72 3.51 -13.32
N LYS A 159 19.18 4.46 -12.58
CA LYS A 159 19.29 4.53 -11.10
C LYS A 159 17.96 4.74 -10.37
N ASN A 160 16.89 5.03 -11.10
CA ASN A 160 15.60 5.43 -10.55
C ASN A 160 14.46 4.68 -11.23
N LEU A 161 13.31 4.69 -10.58
CA LEU A 161 12.03 4.24 -11.12
C LEU A 161 11.05 5.41 -11.10
N ASP A 162 10.37 5.63 -12.22
CA ASP A 162 9.15 6.42 -12.22
C ASP A 162 8.00 5.49 -11.83
N LEU A 163 7.16 5.92 -10.91
CA LEU A 163 6.05 5.12 -10.40
C LEU A 163 4.83 6.00 -10.18
N ARG A 164 3.69 5.57 -10.70
CA ARG A 164 2.36 6.09 -10.36
C ARG A 164 1.48 4.95 -9.92
N THR A 165 0.65 5.19 -8.91
CA THR A 165 -0.24 4.15 -8.37
C THR A 165 -1.64 4.71 -8.15
N ASN A 166 -2.63 3.98 -8.66
CA ASN A 166 -4.04 4.17 -8.31
C ASN A 166 -4.43 3.09 -7.30
N GLU A 167 -4.65 3.52 -6.05
CA GLU A 167 -4.98 2.63 -4.94
C GLU A 167 -6.48 2.29 -4.94
N ALA A 168 -6.80 1.06 -4.58
CA ALA A 168 -8.18 0.61 -4.45
C ALA A 168 -8.89 1.39 -3.33
N GLY A 169 -10.00 2.04 -3.69
CA GLY A 169 -10.79 2.85 -2.75
C GLY A 169 -10.29 4.28 -2.52
N ALA A 170 -9.06 4.63 -2.96
CA ALA A 170 -8.48 5.96 -2.75
C ALA A 170 -8.20 6.74 -4.05
N GLY A 171 -8.14 6.03 -5.20
CA GLY A 171 -7.73 6.65 -6.47
C GLY A 171 -6.23 6.82 -6.60
N GLU A 172 -5.77 7.71 -7.48
CA GLU A 172 -4.34 7.97 -7.64
C GLU A 172 -3.80 8.74 -6.44
N THR A 173 -2.73 8.20 -5.84
CA THR A 173 -2.08 8.76 -4.66
C THR A 173 -0.65 9.18 -4.96
N LEU A 174 -0.16 10.20 -4.24
CA LEU A 174 1.20 10.73 -4.42
C LEU A 174 2.30 9.75 -3.99
N SER A 175 1.99 8.78 -3.13
CA SER A 175 2.95 7.82 -2.62
C SER A 175 2.25 6.58 -2.05
N CYS A 176 2.62 5.41 -2.57
CA CYS A 176 2.20 4.12 -2.04
C CYS A 176 3.43 3.27 -1.72
N GLY A 177 3.67 3.01 -0.42
CA GLY A 177 4.85 2.27 0.03
C GLY A 177 4.84 0.81 -0.43
N SER A 178 3.69 0.13 -0.40
CA SER A 178 3.57 -1.26 -0.88
C SER A 178 3.71 -1.35 -2.41
N ALA A 179 3.24 -0.34 -3.17
CA ALA A 179 3.48 -0.27 -4.60
C ALA A 179 4.97 -0.13 -4.93
N SER A 180 5.71 0.68 -4.16
CA SER A 180 7.16 0.81 -4.32
C SER A 180 7.87 -0.51 -4.11
N VAL A 181 7.49 -1.27 -3.07
CA VAL A 181 8.05 -2.60 -2.78
C VAL A 181 7.67 -3.60 -3.87
N ALA A 182 6.40 -3.64 -4.29
CA ALA A 182 5.93 -4.50 -5.37
C ALA A 182 6.68 -4.19 -6.69
N THR A 183 6.82 -2.92 -7.04
CA THR A 183 7.53 -2.49 -8.26
C THR A 183 9.02 -2.84 -8.21
N ALA A 184 9.66 -2.71 -7.05
CA ALA A 184 11.08 -3.06 -6.91
C ALA A 184 11.35 -4.57 -7.02
N SER A 185 10.32 -5.41 -6.85
CA SER A 185 10.43 -6.88 -6.99
C SER A 185 10.07 -7.39 -8.39
N PHE A 186 9.61 -6.50 -9.31
CA PHE A 186 9.36 -6.81 -10.71
C PHE A 186 10.69 -7.02 -11.44
#